data_d9a2c9db23de1753be379b61aa26697c
#
_entry.id   d9a2c9db23de1753be379b61aa26697c
#
_cell.length_a   1.000
_cell.length_b   1.000
_cell.length_c   1.000
_cell.angle_alpha   90.00
_cell.angle_beta   90.00
_cell.angle_gamma   90.00
#
_symmetry.space_group_name_H-M   'P 1'
#
loop_
_entity.id
_entity.type
_entity.pdbx_description
1 polymer ?
#
loop_
_entity_poly.entity_id
_entity_poly.type
_entity_poly.pdbx_seq_one_letter_code
_entity_poly.pdbx_strand_id
1 'polypeptide(L)'
;GMNMATYNLIGKAYSMVEEKEPWLMNAKNTADIAVLSAEAITGDRDVRADTGVNRMLLESNYLYNFIDETMSLDSYKLLILPDVEGISDEFTEKVKAFINNGGKVIASAKSIVKDNKFILDFGSEYIGENEFKPTYLVPHYETVNGDTEYLMRADFNKFNVTDGEVIASMQNPYFNRTLEHFCSHAHTPNNPEEEFIGAVINNNIAYIGWDIFS
;
A
#
# COMPACT_ATOMS: atom_id res chain seq x y z
N GLY A 1 36.90 18.54 -8.30
CA GLY A 1 37.90 17.79 -7.54
C GLY A 1 37.23 16.91 -6.48
N MET A 2 37.87 15.82 -6.08
CA MET A 2 37.35 14.91 -5.04
C MET A 2 37.39 15.60 -3.67
N ASN A 3 36.26 15.54 -2.96
CA ASN A 3 36.19 16.04 -1.59
C ASN A 3 36.66 14.95 -0.62
N MET A 4 37.85 15.10 -0.06
CA MET A 4 38.48 14.12 0.83
C MET A 4 37.68 13.88 2.10
N ALA A 5 36.97 14.88 2.63
CA ALA A 5 36.10 14.69 3.80
C ALA A 5 34.96 13.71 3.50
N THR A 6 34.32 13.82 2.34
CA THR A 6 33.27 12.91 1.88
C THR A 6 33.84 11.50 1.67
N TYR A 7 35.00 11.37 1.02
CA TYR A 7 35.64 10.06 0.82
C TYR A 7 36.03 9.37 2.13
N ASN A 8 36.48 10.14 3.12
CA ASN A 8 36.79 9.60 4.44
C ASN A 8 35.53 9.06 5.16
N LEU A 9 34.37 9.70 5.00
CA LEU A 9 33.11 9.20 5.54
C LEU A 9 32.66 7.92 4.83
N ILE A 10 32.75 7.90 3.50
CA ILE A 10 32.49 6.70 2.69
C ILE A 10 33.43 5.58 3.13
N GLY A 11 34.73 5.83 3.26
CA GLY A 11 35.71 4.85 3.69
C GLY A 11 35.37 4.24 5.05
N LYS A 12 34.92 5.04 6.03
CA LYS A 12 34.51 4.53 7.33
C LYS A 12 33.29 3.57 7.21
N ALA A 13 32.31 3.90 6.36
CA ALA A 13 31.18 3.03 6.13
C ALA A 13 31.60 1.71 5.50
N TYR A 14 32.46 1.74 4.49
CA TYR A 14 32.99 0.54 3.85
C TYR A 14 33.81 -0.33 4.82
N SER A 15 34.69 0.27 5.64
CA SER A 15 35.44 -0.48 6.65
C SER A 15 34.52 -1.19 7.66
N MET A 16 33.44 -0.54 8.08
CA MET A 16 32.43 -1.17 8.93
C MET A 16 31.75 -2.37 8.27
N VAL A 17 31.50 -2.30 6.97
CA VAL A 17 30.93 -3.42 6.21
C VAL A 17 31.94 -4.54 6.07
N GLU A 18 33.20 -4.21 5.70
CA GLU A 18 34.30 -5.17 5.55
C GLU A 18 34.54 -5.99 6.83
N GLU A 19 34.51 -5.36 8.01
CA GLU A 19 34.60 -6.05 9.30
C GLU A 19 33.47 -7.06 9.52
N LYS A 20 32.31 -6.86 8.90
CA LYS A 20 31.12 -7.71 9.02
C LYS A 20 31.00 -8.76 7.91
N GLU A 21 31.76 -8.64 6.82
CA GLU A 21 31.72 -9.57 5.68
C GLU A 21 31.82 -11.05 6.09
N PRO A 22 32.72 -11.47 6.99
CA PRO A 22 32.82 -12.89 7.37
C PRO A 22 31.53 -13.46 7.96
N TRP A 23 30.67 -12.63 8.56
CA TRP A 23 29.39 -13.01 9.15
C TRP A 23 28.26 -13.03 8.15
N LEU A 24 28.40 -12.27 7.03
CA LEU A 24 27.40 -12.06 6.02
C LEU A 24 27.58 -12.94 4.78
N MET A 25 28.75 -13.56 4.64
CA MET A 25 29.03 -14.45 3.51
C MET A 25 28.04 -15.63 3.49
N ASN A 26 27.34 -15.78 2.37
CA ASN A 26 26.30 -16.78 2.15
C ASN A 26 25.04 -16.60 3.03
N ALA A 27 24.88 -15.47 3.68
CA ALA A 27 23.63 -15.16 4.39
C ALA A 27 22.48 -15.08 3.38
N LYS A 28 21.33 -15.66 3.74
CA LYS A 28 20.08 -15.55 2.97
C LYS A 28 19.13 -14.62 3.71
N ASN A 29 18.49 -13.72 2.98
CA ASN A 29 17.42 -12.92 3.54
C ASN A 29 16.25 -13.83 3.92
N THR A 30 15.74 -13.67 5.13
CA THR A 30 14.62 -14.47 5.68
C THR A 30 13.33 -13.63 5.75
N ALA A 31 13.16 -12.65 4.87
CA ALA A 31 11.96 -11.83 4.83
C ALA A 31 10.73 -12.68 4.52
N ASP A 32 9.69 -12.52 5.34
CA ASP A 32 8.38 -13.15 5.13
C ASP A 32 7.46 -12.29 4.23
N ILE A 33 7.85 -11.05 3.95
CA ILE A 33 7.06 -10.06 3.20
C ILE A 33 7.71 -9.80 1.84
N ALA A 34 6.92 -9.93 0.79
CA ALA A 34 7.23 -9.43 -0.55
C ALA A 34 6.45 -8.14 -0.83
N VAL A 35 7.08 -7.20 -1.49
CA VAL A 35 6.44 -5.99 -2.01
C VAL A 35 6.63 -5.99 -3.52
N LEU A 36 5.55 -6.00 -4.28
CA LEU A 36 5.63 -5.85 -5.73
C LEU A 36 6.03 -4.41 -6.03
N SER A 37 7.18 -4.22 -6.69
CA SER A 37 7.66 -2.87 -7.01
C SER A 37 6.75 -2.19 -8.03
N ALA A 38 6.26 -1.01 -7.67
CA ALA A 38 5.50 -0.18 -8.58
C ALA A 38 6.37 0.34 -9.74
N GLU A 39 7.68 0.60 -9.51
CA GLU A 39 8.63 0.90 -10.58
C GLU A 39 8.74 -0.24 -11.59
N ALA A 40 8.75 -1.50 -11.13
CA ALA A 40 8.84 -2.65 -12.01
C ALA A 40 7.60 -2.81 -12.92
N ILE A 41 6.43 -2.36 -12.46
CA ILE A 41 5.18 -2.39 -13.23
C ILE A 41 5.11 -1.21 -14.20
N THR A 42 5.34 0.00 -13.71
CA THR A 42 5.12 1.24 -14.48
C THR A 42 6.30 1.65 -15.36
N GLY A 43 7.53 1.23 -15.00
CA GLY A 43 8.77 1.72 -15.58
C GLY A 43 9.14 3.15 -15.14
N ASP A 44 8.39 3.76 -14.25
CA ASP A 44 8.65 5.08 -13.70
C ASP A 44 9.54 4.98 -12.46
N ARG A 45 10.58 5.80 -12.39
CA ARG A 45 11.54 5.82 -11.27
C ARG A 45 11.10 6.66 -10.08
N ASP A 46 10.13 7.56 -10.26
CA ASP A 46 9.59 8.40 -9.19
C ASP A 46 8.26 7.82 -8.69
N VAL A 47 8.29 6.58 -8.24
CA VAL A 47 7.09 5.92 -7.75
C VAL A 47 6.95 6.16 -6.25
N ARG A 48 5.99 6.99 -5.89
CA ARG A 48 5.68 7.32 -4.49
C ARG A 48 5.26 6.09 -3.69
N ALA A 49 4.53 5.17 -4.32
CA ALA A 49 4.07 3.95 -3.68
C ALA A 49 5.23 3.09 -3.15
N ASP A 50 6.31 2.90 -3.94
CA ASP A 50 7.50 2.17 -3.48
C ASP A 50 8.19 2.90 -2.31
N THR A 51 8.26 4.22 -2.35
CA THR A 51 8.82 5.03 -1.27
C THR A 51 7.99 4.93 0.00
N GLY A 52 6.67 5.01 -0.11
CA GLY A 52 5.76 4.96 1.03
C GLY A 52 5.75 3.60 1.72
N VAL A 53 5.59 2.51 0.96
CA VAL A 53 5.61 1.15 1.53
C VAL A 53 6.97 0.85 2.18
N ASN A 54 8.08 1.29 1.54
CA ASN A 54 9.42 1.16 2.09
C ASN A 54 9.53 1.84 3.47
N ARG A 55 9.07 3.09 3.59
CA ARG A 55 9.05 3.81 4.87
C ARG A 55 8.20 3.10 5.92
N MET A 56 6.98 2.72 5.57
CA MET A 56 6.07 2.06 6.52
C MET A 56 6.68 0.77 7.08
N LEU A 57 7.27 -0.07 6.23
CA LEU A 57 7.88 -1.33 6.67
C LEU A 57 9.16 -1.12 7.47
N LEU A 58 10.02 -0.16 7.07
CA LEU A 58 11.24 0.19 7.81
C LEU A 58 10.93 0.77 9.19
N GLU A 59 10.00 1.72 9.28
CA GLU A 59 9.60 2.37 10.53
C GLU A 59 8.90 1.36 11.47
N SER A 60 8.26 0.33 10.90
CA SER A 60 7.62 -0.77 11.64
C SER A 60 8.57 -1.94 11.96
N ASN A 61 9.85 -1.87 11.55
CA ASN A 61 10.88 -2.88 11.76
C ASN A 61 10.54 -4.25 11.15
N TYR A 62 9.84 -4.29 10.02
CA TYR A 62 9.60 -5.53 9.28
C TYR A 62 10.72 -5.80 8.28
N LEU A 63 11.06 -7.08 8.11
CA LEU A 63 11.94 -7.54 7.02
C LEU A 63 11.10 -7.83 5.78
N TYR A 64 11.50 -7.28 4.65
CA TYR A 64 10.81 -7.43 3.38
C TYR A 64 11.79 -7.41 2.21
N ASN A 65 11.31 -7.88 1.06
CA ASN A 65 12.00 -7.76 -0.23
C ASN A 65 11.09 -7.06 -1.23
N PHE A 66 11.65 -6.16 -2.02
CA PHE A 66 11.03 -5.76 -3.28
C PHE A 66 11.22 -6.86 -4.31
N ILE A 67 10.15 -7.15 -5.03
CA ILE A 67 10.14 -8.14 -6.11
C ILE A 67 9.55 -7.53 -7.38
N ASP A 68 9.85 -8.15 -8.51
CA ASP A 68 9.14 -7.97 -9.76
C ASP A 68 8.22 -9.17 -10.05
N GLU A 69 7.46 -9.10 -11.14
CA GLU A 69 6.51 -10.14 -11.54
C GLU A 69 7.17 -11.49 -11.92
N THR A 70 8.47 -11.50 -12.23
CA THR A 70 9.20 -12.72 -12.63
C THR A 70 9.62 -13.57 -11.44
N MET A 71 9.76 -12.96 -10.26
CA MET A 71 10.24 -13.63 -9.05
C MET A 71 9.21 -14.60 -8.46
N SER A 72 9.70 -15.64 -7.73
CA SER A 72 8.85 -16.58 -7.01
C SER A 72 8.27 -15.98 -5.74
N LEU A 73 7.03 -16.39 -5.40
CA LEU A 73 6.36 -16.05 -4.15
C LEU A 73 6.49 -17.14 -3.07
N ASP A 74 7.10 -18.28 -3.36
CA ASP A 74 7.07 -19.50 -2.51
C ASP A 74 7.67 -19.30 -1.12
N SER A 75 8.63 -18.38 -0.96
CA SER A 75 9.30 -18.14 0.32
C SER A 75 8.59 -17.11 1.20
N TYR A 76 7.56 -16.46 0.70
CA TYR A 76 6.87 -15.38 1.40
C TYR A 76 5.56 -15.85 2.03
N LYS A 77 5.11 -15.11 3.05
CA LYS A 77 3.82 -15.31 3.72
C LYS A 77 2.84 -14.19 3.41
N LEU A 78 3.36 -13.01 3.11
CA LEU A 78 2.59 -11.81 2.80
C LEU A 78 3.12 -11.17 1.52
N LEU A 79 2.22 -10.83 0.63
CA LEU A 79 2.48 -10.00 -0.55
C LEU A 79 1.78 -8.65 -0.40
N ILE A 80 2.50 -7.57 -0.62
CA ILE A 80 1.94 -6.21 -0.69
C ILE A 80 1.91 -5.78 -2.15
N LEU A 81 0.74 -5.34 -2.61
CA LEU A 81 0.48 -4.80 -3.95
C LEU A 81 0.13 -3.31 -3.79
N PRO A 82 1.11 -2.40 -3.89
CA PRO A 82 0.89 -0.99 -3.59
C PRO A 82 0.26 -0.23 -4.76
N ASP A 83 -0.83 0.44 -4.50
CA ASP A 83 -1.56 1.50 -5.21
C ASP A 83 -1.71 1.42 -6.74
N VAL A 84 -0.70 1.01 -7.49
CA VAL A 84 -0.62 1.16 -8.95
C VAL A 84 -1.27 0.00 -9.70
N GLU A 85 -2.00 0.32 -10.78
CA GLU A 85 -2.54 -0.67 -11.70
C GLU A 85 -1.48 -1.18 -12.69
N GLY A 86 -1.74 -2.31 -13.34
CA GLY A 86 -0.91 -2.81 -14.44
C GLY A 86 -0.30 -4.18 -14.21
N ILE A 87 -0.71 -4.87 -13.15
CA ILE A 87 -0.29 -6.26 -12.90
C ILE A 87 -0.70 -7.14 -14.10
N SER A 88 0.26 -7.95 -14.60
CA SER A 88 0.03 -8.85 -15.72
C SER A 88 -0.93 -10.00 -15.36
N ASP A 89 -1.56 -10.57 -16.38
CA ASP A 89 -2.44 -11.73 -16.19
C ASP A 89 -1.64 -12.94 -15.66
N GLU A 90 -0.38 -13.11 -16.10
CA GLU A 90 0.50 -14.17 -15.60
C GLU A 90 0.81 -14.01 -14.11
N PHE A 91 1.12 -12.80 -13.68
CA PHE A 91 1.37 -12.54 -12.26
C PHE A 91 0.09 -12.64 -11.43
N THR A 92 -1.06 -12.24 -11.97
CA THR A 92 -2.37 -12.42 -11.34
C THR A 92 -2.63 -13.90 -11.01
N GLU A 93 -2.35 -14.82 -11.95
CA GLU A 93 -2.51 -16.26 -11.68
C GLU A 93 -1.49 -16.77 -10.64
N LYS A 94 -0.26 -16.22 -10.63
CA LYS A 94 0.74 -16.51 -9.58
C LYS A 94 0.24 -16.05 -8.21
N VAL A 95 -0.37 -14.87 -8.09
CA VAL A 95 -0.97 -14.35 -6.86
C VAL A 95 -2.14 -15.21 -6.39
N LYS A 96 -3.03 -15.65 -7.31
CA LYS A 96 -4.12 -16.57 -6.97
C LYS A 96 -3.60 -17.89 -6.42
N ALA A 97 -2.57 -18.45 -7.04
CA ALA A 97 -1.93 -19.68 -6.54
C ALA A 97 -1.30 -19.46 -5.16
N PHE A 98 -0.65 -18.34 -4.94
CA PHE A 98 -0.08 -17.95 -3.64
C PHE A 98 -1.15 -17.88 -2.54
N ILE A 99 -2.30 -17.24 -2.81
CA ILE A 99 -3.43 -17.16 -1.88
C ILE A 99 -4.01 -18.56 -1.58
N ASN A 100 -4.19 -19.39 -2.61
CA ASN A 100 -4.71 -20.76 -2.47
C ASN A 100 -3.78 -21.65 -1.63
N ASN A 101 -2.48 -21.35 -1.59
CA ASN A 101 -1.48 -22.02 -0.77
C ASN A 101 -1.35 -21.40 0.64
N GLY A 102 -2.25 -20.51 1.03
CA GLY A 102 -2.31 -19.91 2.37
C GLY A 102 -1.53 -18.57 2.48
N GLY A 103 -0.99 -18.05 1.41
CA GLY A 103 -0.39 -16.72 1.37
C GLY A 103 -1.42 -15.63 1.59
N LYS A 104 -0.99 -14.49 2.14
CA LYS A 104 -1.84 -13.34 2.42
C LYS A 104 -1.47 -12.18 1.50
N VAL A 105 -2.44 -11.35 1.15
CA VAL A 105 -2.25 -10.19 0.27
C VAL A 105 -2.78 -8.94 0.96
N ILE A 106 -2.01 -7.85 0.89
CA ILE A 106 -2.49 -6.49 1.13
C ILE A 106 -2.46 -5.78 -0.22
N ALA A 107 -3.61 -5.28 -0.65
CA ALA A 107 -3.77 -4.52 -1.88
C ALA A 107 -4.41 -3.17 -1.58
N SER A 108 -4.02 -2.15 -2.32
CA SER A 108 -4.53 -0.78 -2.15
C SER A 108 -4.88 -0.14 -3.48
N ALA A 109 -5.80 0.80 -3.44
CA ALA A 109 -6.21 1.61 -4.59
C ALA A 109 -6.49 0.77 -5.84
N LYS A 110 -5.75 1.00 -6.92
CA LYS A 110 -5.92 0.33 -8.21
C LYS A 110 -5.05 -0.91 -8.40
N SER A 111 -4.27 -1.32 -7.41
CA SER A 111 -3.29 -2.39 -7.58
C SER A 111 -3.88 -3.74 -8.04
N ILE A 112 -5.15 -4.00 -7.73
CA ILE A 112 -5.89 -5.19 -8.17
C ILE A 112 -7.12 -4.86 -9.02
N VAL A 113 -7.11 -3.70 -9.68
CA VAL A 113 -8.20 -3.27 -10.58
C VAL A 113 -7.75 -3.37 -12.03
N LYS A 114 -8.57 -4.01 -12.88
CA LYS A 114 -8.39 -4.07 -14.33
C LYS A 114 -9.76 -4.00 -15.00
N ASP A 115 -9.90 -3.18 -16.03
CA ASP A 115 -11.16 -3.01 -16.78
C ASP A 115 -12.36 -2.70 -15.86
N ASN A 116 -12.16 -1.83 -14.85
CA ASN A 116 -13.14 -1.47 -13.82
C ASN A 116 -13.66 -2.67 -13.01
N LYS A 117 -12.83 -3.68 -12.78
CA LYS A 117 -13.16 -4.85 -11.94
C LYS A 117 -11.97 -5.27 -11.10
N PHE A 118 -12.24 -5.87 -9.96
CA PHE A 118 -11.20 -6.56 -9.20
C PHE A 118 -10.77 -7.84 -9.94
N ILE A 119 -9.45 -8.06 -10.02
CA ILE A 119 -8.85 -9.26 -10.62
C ILE A 119 -8.72 -10.42 -9.63
N LEU A 120 -8.93 -10.17 -8.34
CA LEU A 120 -8.95 -11.15 -7.26
C LEU A 120 -10.36 -11.22 -6.67
N ASP A 121 -10.81 -12.42 -6.32
CA ASP A 121 -12.10 -12.64 -5.66
C ASP A 121 -11.91 -12.65 -4.14
N PHE A 122 -12.49 -11.67 -3.48
CA PHE A 122 -12.51 -11.54 -2.02
C PHE A 122 -13.86 -11.03 -1.50
N GLY A 123 -14.94 -11.35 -2.22
CA GLY A 123 -16.30 -10.96 -1.83
C GLY A 123 -16.56 -9.46 -1.95
N SER A 124 -15.94 -8.80 -2.92
CA SER A 124 -16.08 -7.36 -3.14
C SER A 124 -16.17 -7.03 -4.62
N GLU A 125 -16.86 -5.93 -4.93
CA GLU A 125 -17.03 -5.43 -6.29
C GLU A 125 -16.53 -3.99 -6.39
N TYR A 126 -15.69 -3.71 -7.38
CA TYR A 126 -15.22 -2.36 -7.69
C TYR A 126 -16.37 -1.52 -8.28
N ILE A 127 -16.54 -0.29 -7.77
CA ILE A 127 -17.57 0.64 -8.25
C ILE A 127 -16.96 1.73 -9.12
N GLY A 128 -15.81 2.29 -8.72
CA GLY A 128 -15.18 3.41 -9.41
C GLY A 128 -14.45 4.35 -8.46
N GLU A 129 -13.87 5.39 -9.03
CA GLU A 129 -13.20 6.43 -8.26
C GLU A 129 -14.21 7.31 -7.51
N ASN A 130 -13.80 7.79 -6.35
CA ASN A 130 -14.56 8.78 -5.60
C ASN A 130 -14.29 10.18 -6.18
N GLU A 131 -15.31 11.01 -6.22
CA GLU A 131 -15.22 12.40 -6.70
C GLU A 131 -14.76 13.40 -5.64
N PHE A 132 -14.78 12.98 -4.36
CA PHE A 132 -14.41 13.85 -3.24
C PHE A 132 -12.95 13.65 -2.83
N LYS A 133 -12.25 14.78 -2.58
CA LYS A 133 -10.89 14.83 -2.05
C LYS A 133 -10.68 16.12 -1.27
N PRO A 134 -10.22 16.07 -0.01
CA PRO A 134 -9.89 14.89 0.77
C PRO A 134 -11.12 14.10 1.22
N THR A 135 -10.91 12.88 1.66
CA THR A 135 -11.89 12.04 2.34
C THR A 135 -11.45 11.75 3.78
N TYR A 136 -12.26 11.03 4.54
CA TYR A 136 -11.95 10.70 5.93
C TYR A 136 -11.98 9.19 6.13
N LEU A 137 -10.94 8.67 6.77
CA LEU A 137 -10.87 7.27 7.21
C LEU A 137 -11.38 7.18 8.63
N VAL A 138 -12.36 6.33 8.86
CA VAL A 138 -12.92 6.00 10.18
C VAL A 138 -12.54 4.56 10.51
N PRO A 139 -11.56 4.32 11.39
CA PRO A 139 -11.15 2.97 11.74
C PRO A 139 -12.21 2.27 12.60
N HIS A 140 -12.42 0.96 12.39
CA HIS A 140 -13.28 0.12 13.21
C HIS A 140 -12.52 -0.64 14.30
N TYR A 141 -11.33 -0.17 14.65
CA TYR A 141 -10.48 -0.73 15.69
C TYR A 141 -9.89 0.39 16.54
N GLU A 142 -9.50 0.07 17.76
CA GLU A 142 -8.86 1.03 18.65
C GLU A 142 -7.52 1.51 18.06
N THR A 143 -7.35 2.81 17.95
CA THR A 143 -6.12 3.45 17.51
C THR A 143 -5.40 4.13 18.67
N VAL A 144 -4.12 4.44 18.47
CA VAL A 144 -3.32 5.17 19.48
C VAL A 144 -3.86 6.56 19.80
N ASN A 145 -4.68 7.12 18.92
CA ASN A 145 -5.31 8.44 19.08
C ASN A 145 -6.76 8.35 19.56
N GLY A 146 -7.25 7.15 19.91
CA GLY A 146 -8.64 6.91 20.28
C GLY A 146 -9.58 6.91 19.07
N ASP A 147 -10.87 7.13 19.36
CA ASP A 147 -11.93 7.17 18.33
C ASP A 147 -11.88 8.52 17.60
N THR A 148 -11.14 8.59 16.52
CA THR A 148 -11.03 9.79 15.68
C THR A 148 -10.96 9.42 14.21
N GLU A 149 -11.46 10.32 13.38
CA GLU A 149 -11.35 10.24 11.93
C GLU A 149 -9.99 10.77 11.47
N TYR A 150 -9.44 10.15 10.46
CA TYR A 150 -8.18 10.56 9.84
C TYR A 150 -8.43 11.19 8.49
N LEU A 151 -7.94 12.41 8.30
CA LEU A 151 -8.01 13.09 6.99
C LEU A 151 -7.09 12.39 5.99
N MET A 152 -7.68 11.91 4.89
CA MET A 152 -6.99 11.25 3.80
C MET A 152 -6.94 12.16 2.58
N ARG A 153 -5.73 12.60 2.21
CA ARG A 153 -5.51 13.39 0.98
C ARG A 153 -5.22 12.53 -0.25
N ALA A 154 -5.25 11.23 -0.07
CA ALA A 154 -5.13 10.23 -1.09
C ALA A 154 -6.42 10.12 -1.93
N ASP A 155 -6.32 9.64 -3.16
CA ASP A 155 -7.49 9.29 -3.96
C ASP A 155 -8.15 8.04 -3.37
N PHE A 156 -9.46 7.91 -3.55
CA PHE A 156 -10.23 6.81 -3.01
C PHE A 156 -11.00 6.08 -4.10
N ASN A 157 -10.95 4.76 -4.06
CA ASN A 157 -11.68 3.87 -4.95
C ASN A 157 -12.84 3.22 -4.19
N LYS A 158 -14.06 3.53 -4.62
CA LYS A 158 -15.30 2.97 -4.05
C LYS A 158 -15.48 1.52 -4.43
N PHE A 159 -15.96 0.73 -3.49
CA PHE A 159 -16.28 -0.68 -3.70
C PHE A 159 -17.40 -1.13 -2.76
N ASN A 160 -18.11 -2.19 -3.16
CA ASN A 160 -19.09 -2.87 -2.32
C ASN A 160 -18.48 -4.15 -1.75
N VAL A 161 -18.95 -4.55 -0.58
CA VAL A 161 -18.58 -5.81 0.07
C VAL A 161 -19.83 -6.67 0.19
N THR A 162 -19.76 -7.90 -0.32
CA THR A 162 -20.80 -8.92 -0.15
C THR A 162 -20.47 -9.88 0.98
N ASP A 163 -19.18 -10.04 1.30
CA ASP A 163 -18.68 -10.88 2.38
C ASP A 163 -17.31 -10.37 2.85
N GLY A 164 -17.04 -10.45 4.14
CA GLY A 164 -15.78 -10.03 4.75
C GLY A 164 -15.94 -9.12 5.97
N GLU A 165 -14.84 -8.89 6.65
CA GLU A 165 -14.75 -8.00 7.81
C GLU A 165 -14.37 -6.59 7.36
N VAL A 166 -15.29 -5.64 7.52
CA VAL A 166 -15.00 -4.21 7.28
C VAL A 166 -14.19 -3.66 8.45
N ILE A 167 -12.97 -3.22 8.19
CA ILE A 167 -12.02 -2.74 9.20
C ILE A 167 -11.90 -1.20 9.25
N ALA A 168 -12.40 -0.52 8.23
CA ALA A 168 -12.51 0.93 8.20
C ALA A 168 -13.63 1.38 7.28
N SER A 169 -14.26 2.50 7.62
CA SER A 169 -15.16 3.23 6.74
C SER A 169 -14.47 4.42 6.10
N MET A 170 -15.02 4.89 5.01
CA MET A 170 -14.70 6.16 4.37
C MET A 170 -15.90 7.10 4.44
N GLN A 171 -15.67 8.33 4.87
CA GLN A 171 -16.68 9.38 4.82
C GLN A 171 -16.26 10.49 3.87
N ASN A 172 -17.21 10.97 3.07
CA ASN A 172 -16.99 12.15 2.23
C ASN A 172 -16.98 13.43 3.08
N PRO A 173 -16.37 14.52 2.61
CA PRO A 173 -16.62 15.84 3.14
C PRO A 173 -18.02 16.31 2.73
N TYR A 174 -18.57 17.30 3.41
CA TYR A 174 -19.86 17.92 3.01
C TYR A 174 -19.84 18.47 1.57
N PHE A 175 -18.70 18.92 1.09
CA PHE A 175 -18.48 19.37 -0.29
C PHE A 175 -16.98 19.43 -0.61
N ASN A 176 -16.63 19.30 -1.87
CA ASN A 176 -15.29 19.63 -2.36
C ASN A 176 -15.07 21.14 -2.33
N ARG A 177 -13.94 21.57 -1.82
CA ARG A 177 -13.57 22.98 -1.77
C ARG A 177 -13.30 23.53 -3.17
N THR A 178 -14.08 24.55 -3.55
CA THR A 178 -13.93 25.27 -4.81
C THR A 178 -13.92 26.79 -4.55
N LEU A 179 -13.78 27.59 -5.59
CA LEU A 179 -13.90 29.05 -5.47
C LEU A 179 -15.32 29.49 -5.10
N GLU A 180 -16.33 28.71 -5.48
CA GLU A 180 -17.75 29.01 -5.23
C GLU A 180 -18.24 28.42 -3.91
N HIS A 181 -17.66 27.27 -3.48
CA HIS A 181 -17.96 26.61 -2.22
C HIS A 181 -16.69 26.45 -1.39
N PHE A 182 -16.56 27.24 -0.33
CA PHE A 182 -15.39 27.17 0.52
C PHE A 182 -15.76 27.35 2.00
N CYS A 183 -14.88 26.85 2.87
CA CYS A 183 -14.89 27.13 4.30
C CYS A 183 -13.56 27.77 4.70
N SER A 184 -13.51 28.37 5.89
CA SER A 184 -12.30 29.06 6.39
C SER A 184 -11.13 28.12 6.68
N HIS A 185 -11.37 26.80 6.77
CA HIS A 185 -10.36 25.79 6.99
C HIS A 185 -9.77 25.28 5.67
N ALA A 186 -8.62 24.60 5.74
CA ALA A 186 -7.94 24.02 4.58
C ALA A 186 -8.77 22.94 3.88
N HIS A 187 -9.71 22.31 4.59
CA HIS A 187 -10.59 21.26 4.09
C HIS A 187 -11.96 21.33 4.78
N THR A 188 -12.98 20.81 4.11
CA THR A 188 -14.34 20.74 4.61
C THR A 188 -14.46 19.59 5.62
N PRO A 189 -15.21 19.72 6.73
CA PRO A 189 -15.47 18.62 7.65
C PRO A 189 -16.09 17.39 6.97
N ASN A 190 -15.91 16.23 7.58
CA ASN A 190 -16.55 14.98 7.16
C ASN A 190 -18.08 15.04 7.33
N ASN A 191 -18.76 14.32 6.46
CA ASN A 191 -20.21 14.11 6.53
C ASN A 191 -20.50 12.68 6.99
N PRO A 192 -20.87 12.46 8.27
CA PRO A 192 -21.13 11.10 8.79
C PRO A 192 -22.35 10.41 8.14
N GLU A 193 -23.21 11.17 7.44
CA GLU A 193 -24.36 10.60 6.72
C GLU A 193 -23.97 9.99 5.36
N GLU A 194 -22.78 10.30 4.86
CA GLU A 194 -22.21 9.75 3.63
C GLU A 194 -21.02 8.84 3.92
N GLU A 195 -21.33 7.66 4.45
CA GLU A 195 -20.34 6.66 4.81
C GLU A 195 -20.32 5.50 3.81
N PHE A 196 -19.12 5.09 3.43
CA PHE A 196 -18.83 3.99 2.52
C PHE A 196 -17.80 3.04 3.13
N ILE A 197 -17.60 1.88 2.53
CA ILE A 197 -16.59 0.93 2.98
C ILE A 197 -15.20 1.45 2.56
N GLY A 198 -14.30 1.58 3.53
CA GLY A 198 -12.94 2.09 3.34
C GLY A 198 -11.88 1.01 3.20
N ALA A 199 -12.00 -0.05 4.00
CA ALA A 199 -11.11 -1.20 3.96
C ALA A 199 -11.81 -2.47 4.45
N VAL A 200 -11.40 -3.62 3.90
CA VAL A 200 -12.02 -4.93 4.18
C VAL A 200 -10.95 -6.03 4.23
N ILE A 201 -11.19 -7.05 5.04
CA ILE A 201 -10.42 -8.29 5.05
C ILE A 201 -11.34 -9.46 4.72
N ASN A 202 -11.00 -10.24 3.71
CA ASN A 202 -11.66 -11.50 3.38
C ASN A 202 -10.72 -12.44 2.61
N ASN A 203 -10.86 -13.76 2.80
CA ASN A 203 -10.16 -14.80 2.02
C ASN A 203 -8.64 -14.58 1.88
N ASN A 204 -7.95 -14.23 2.97
CA ASN A 204 -6.53 -13.89 3.00
C ASN A 204 -6.16 -12.62 2.22
N ILE A 205 -7.11 -11.79 1.84
CA ILE A 205 -6.90 -10.52 1.17
C ILE A 205 -7.37 -9.39 2.07
N ALA A 206 -6.52 -8.40 2.31
CA ALA A 206 -6.89 -7.11 2.83
C ALA A 206 -6.88 -6.11 1.67
N TYR A 207 -7.99 -5.41 1.45
CA TYR A 207 -8.08 -4.36 0.45
C TYR A 207 -8.38 -3.02 1.11
N ILE A 208 -7.66 -1.98 0.68
CA ILE A 208 -7.76 -0.60 1.17
C ILE A 208 -8.06 0.30 -0.03
N GLY A 209 -9.17 1.04 0.01
CA GLY A 209 -9.64 1.84 -1.12
C GLY A 209 -8.76 3.06 -1.47
N TRP A 210 -7.89 3.51 -0.57
CA TRP A 210 -6.99 4.65 -0.79
C TRP A 210 -5.64 4.22 -1.35
N ASP A 211 -4.97 5.16 -2.08
CA ASP A 211 -3.54 5.09 -2.37
C ASP A 211 -2.74 5.41 -1.09
N ILE A 212 -2.73 4.43 -0.20
CA ILE A 212 -2.18 4.57 1.15
C ILE A 212 -0.65 4.64 1.17
N PHE A 213 0.01 4.21 0.11
CA PHE A 213 1.47 4.20 0.01
C PHE A 213 2.03 5.38 -0.80
N SER A 214 1.19 6.16 -1.50
CA SER A 214 1.62 7.26 -2.39
C SER A 214 1.74 8.63 -1.73
#